data_07298c2100b13afd5a18f387664e14b6
#
_entry.id   07298c2100b13afd5a18f387664e14b6
#
_cell.length_a   1.000
_cell.length_b   1.000
_cell.length_c   1.000
_cell.angle_alpha   90.00
_cell.angle_beta   90.00
_cell.angle_gamma   90.00
#
_symmetry.space_group_name_H-M   'P 1'
#
loop_
_entity.id
_entity.type
_entity.pdbx_description
1 polymer ?
#
loop_
_entity_poly.entity_id
_entity_poly.type
_entity_poly.pdbx_seq_one_letter_code
_entity_poly.pdbx_strand_id
1 'polypeptide(L)'
;VTREGAAPSIPYMDEVTEQINCLKTNEVDMKAEILRIKIEQYFDENLMDASLNGLANFLGYSPIYTSALVKKITDETYKKFLQKKRLEVSATLLLQTDLSINEIVKKVGYENASFFRKIFEEKYGTTPLNYRKRKVK
;
A
#
# COMPACT_ATOMS: atom_id res chain seq x y z
N VAL A 1 -41.68 -5.70 17.69
CA VAL A 1 -41.87 -5.71 18.12
C VAL A 1 -42.14 -5.63 18.31
N THR A 2 -42.32 -5.53 18.06
CA THR A 2 -42.65 -5.41 18.54
C THR A 2 -42.73 -5.78 19.10
N ARG A 3 -42.63 -6.01 19.28
CA ARG A 3 -42.79 -6.51 20.08
C ARG A 3 -43.38 -5.91 20.89
N GLU A 4 -43.93 -5.67 21.03
CA GLU A 4 -44.37 -5.25 21.75
C GLU A 4 -44.27 -5.23 22.71
N GLY A 5 -44.37 -5.19 22.95
CA GLY A 5 -44.20 -4.98 23.90
C GLY A 5 -43.35 -5.43 24.65
N ALA A 6 -43.29 -5.96 24.87
CA ALA A 6 -42.58 -6.33 25.61
C ALA A 6 -41.45 -6.47 25.49
N ALA A 7 -41.34 -6.57 25.31
CA ALA A 7 -40.40 -6.74 25.40
C ALA A 7 -39.41 -6.60 25.15
N PRO A 8 -38.94 -5.94 25.01
CA PRO A 8 -37.67 -5.98 24.78
C PRO A 8 -37.02 -6.59 25.76
N SER A 9 -36.89 -7.53 25.66
CA SER A 9 -36.19 -8.30 26.60
C SER A 9 -34.72 -8.15 26.43
N ILE A 10 -33.96 -8.69 27.32
CA ILE A 10 -32.52 -8.69 27.30
C ILE A 10 -31.98 -9.24 25.98
N PRO A 11 -32.46 -10.37 25.42
CA PRO A 11 -31.98 -10.86 24.15
C PRO A 11 -32.07 -9.83 23.01
N TYR A 12 -33.14 -9.06 23.00
CA TYR A 12 -33.33 -8.04 21.99
C TYR A 12 -32.24 -6.95 22.11
N MET A 13 -31.97 -6.53 23.34
CA MET A 13 -30.95 -5.52 23.58
C MET A 13 -29.54 -6.02 23.17
N ASP A 14 -29.29 -7.29 23.40
CA ASP A 14 -28.02 -7.89 22.99
C ASP A 14 -27.86 -7.88 21.46
N GLU A 15 -28.94 -8.17 20.75
CA GLU A 15 -28.92 -8.13 19.29
C GLU A 15 -28.62 -6.71 18.77
N VAL A 16 -29.26 -5.71 19.36
CA VAL A 16 -29.02 -4.32 18.97
C VAL A 16 -27.57 -3.94 19.22
N THR A 17 -27.04 -4.32 20.36
CA THR A 17 -25.65 -4.04 20.70
C THR A 17 -24.70 -4.70 19.71
N GLU A 18 -24.95 -5.93 19.33
CA GLU A 18 -24.13 -6.64 18.36
C GLU A 18 -24.16 -5.95 17.00
N GLN A 19 -25.34 -5.51 16.55
CA GLN A 19 -25.48 -4.81 15.29
C GLN A 19 -24.70 -3.50 15.28
N ILE A 20 -24.77 -2.75 16.38
CA ILE A 20 -24.03 -1.49 16.51
C ILE A 20 -22.53 -1.77 16.46
N ASN A 21 -22.07 -2.80 17.17
CA ASN A 21 -20.66 -3.16 17.18
C ASN A 21 -20.20 -3.60 15.79
N CYS A 22 -21.03 -4.34 15.07
CA CYS A 22 -20.73 -4.77 13.72
C CYS A 22 -20.60 -3.59 12.77
N LEU A 23 -21.51 -2.61 12.88
CA LEU A 23 -21.45 -1.41 12.06
C LEU A 23 -20.19 -0.61 12.33
N LYS A 24 -19.81 -0.48 13.59
CA LYS A 24 -18.57 0.23 13.95
C LYS A 24 -17.35 -0.46 13.37
N THR A 25 -17.33 -1.79 13.42
CA THR A 25 -16.24 -2.57 12.84
C THR A 25 -16.17 -2.36 11.34
N ASN A 26 -17.33 -2.39 10.66
CA ASN A 26 -17.38 -2.17 9.22
C ASN A 26 -16.90 -0.78 8.86
N GLU A 27 -17.25 0.24 9.64
CA GLU A 27 -16.77 1.60 9.40
C GLU A 27 -15.26 1.69 9.53
N VAL A 28 -14.69 1.05 10.55
CA VAL A 28 -13.24 1.03 10.75
C VAL A 28 -12.55 0.33 9.58
N ASP A 29 -13.09 -0.81 9.15
CA ASP A 29 -12.54 -1.56 8.04
C ASP A 29 -12.60 -0.76 6.74
N MET A 30 -13.72 -0.07 6.48
CA MET A 30 -13.87 0.77 5.31
C MET A 30 -12.90 1.93 5.33
N LYS A 31 -12.71 2.54 6.49
CA LYS A 31 -11.77 3.66 6.63
C LYS A 31 -10.35 3.20 6.36
N ALA A 32 -9.96 2.05 6.90
CA ALA A 32 -8.64 1.48 6.65
C ALA A 32 -8.44 1.17 5.17
N GLU A 33 -9.46 0.65 4.50
CA GLU A 33 -9.38 0.35 3.08
C GLU A 33 -9.24 1.62 2.25
N ILE A 34 -9.98 2.67 2.58
CA ILE A 34 -9.86 3.95 1.90
C ILE A 34 -8.45 4.51 2.05
N LEU A 35 -7.88 4.42 3.26
CA LEU A 35 -6.52 4.88 3.51
C LEU A 35 -5.51 4.07 2.71
N ARG A 36 -5.70 2.75 2.63
CA ARG A 36 -4.83 1.89 1.82
C ARG A 36 -4.87 2.32 0.35
N ILE A 37 -6.05 2.57 -0.18
CA ILE A 37 -6.21 3.01 -1.56
C ILE A 37 -5.51 4.35 -1.78
N LYS A 38 -5.65 5.29 -0.84
CA LYS A 38 -4.98 6.59 -0.95
C LYS A 38 -3.47 6.46 -0.90
N ILE A 39 -2.95 5.58 -0.05
CA ILE A 39 -1.51 5.33 0.03
C ILE A 39 -1.01 4.78 -1.32
N GLU A 40 -1.71 3.80 -1.88
CA GLU A 40 -1.35 3.25 -3.18
C GLU A 40 -1.40 4.32 -4.26
N GLN A 41 -2.42 5.14 -4.24
CA GLN A 41 -2.57 6.23 -5.22
C GLN A 41 -1.40 7.19 -5.16
N TYR A 42 -0.98 7.57 -3.95
CA TYR A 42 0.15 8.47 -3.80
C TYR A 42 1.40 7.89 -4.46
N PHE A 43 1.68 6.62 -4.22
CA PHE A 43 2.87 6.00 -4.82
C PHE A 43 2.73 5.85 -6.33
N ASP A 44 1.55 5.54 -6.82
CA ASP A 44 1.35 5.42 -8.26
C ASP A 44 1.59 6.75 -8.98
N GLU A 45 1.24 7.86 -8.35
CA GLU A 45 1.37 9.19 -8.96
C GLU A 45 2.71 9.85 -8.70
N ASN A 46 3.44 9.46 -7.65
CA ASN A 46 4.63 10.18 -7.20
C ASN A 46 5.83 9.25 -6.94
N LEU A 47 5.90 8.13 -7.61
CA LEU A 47 6.87 7.09 -7.26
C LEU A 47 8.32 7.59 -7.25
N MET A 48 8.70 8.39 -8.26
CA MET A 48 10.06 8.89 -8.38
C MET A 48 10.43 9.80 -7.21
N ASP A 49 9.52 10.67 -6.82
CA ASP A 49 9.76 11.68 -5.80
C ASP A 49 9.08 11.37 -4.47
N ALA A 50 8.64 10.13 -4.28
CA ALA A 50 7.90 9.75 -3.09
C ALA A 50 8.70 10.00 -1.82
N SER A 51 8.05 10.59 -0.83
CA SER A 51 8.65 10.83 0.47
C SER A 51 7.59 10.67 1.55
N LEU A 52 8.04 10.42 2.78
CA LEU A 52 7.11 10.33 3.90
C LEU A 52 6.38 11.66 4.11
N ASN A 53 7.10 12.78 3.99
CA ASN A 53 6.47 14.10 4.12
C ASN A 53 5.45 14.32 3.01
N GLY A 54 5.74 13.91 1.79
CA GLY A 54 4.81 14.02 0.69
C GLY A 54 3.54 13.20 0.91
N LEU A 55 3.71 11.98 1.37
CA LEU A 55 2.55 11.13 1.69
C LEU A 55 1.74 11.74 2.83
N ALA A 56 2.40 12.24 3.87
CA ALA A 56 1.72 12.87 4.99
C ALA A 56 0.89 14.07 4.53
N ASN A 57 1.45 14.91 3.67
CA ASN A 57 0.73 16.05 3.11
C ASN A 57 -0.46 15.58 2.27
N PHE A 58 -0.27 14.55 1.49
CA PHE A 58 -1.34 14.00 0.65
C PHE A 58 -2.51 13.49 1.50
N LEU A 59 -2.21 12.83 2.61
CA LEU A 59 -3.23 12.28 3.50
C LEU A 59 -3.80 13.32 4.46
N GLY A 60 -3.09 14.44 4.68
CA GLY A 60 -3.51 15.46 5.63
C GLY A 60 -3.14 15.16 7.07
N TYR A 61 -2.06 14.42 7.29
CA TYR A 61 -1.60 14.03 8.63
C TYR A 61 -0.15 14.45 8.85
N SER A 62 0.31 14.34 10.11
CA SER A 62 1.71 14.57 10.40
C SER A 62 2.56 13.41 9.89
N PRO A 63 3.86 13.63 9.62
CA PRO A 63 4.74 12.54 9.21
C PRO A 63 4.82 11.40 10.22
N ILE A 64 4.87 11.73 11.51
CA ILE A 64 4.95 10.70 12.55
C ILE A 64 3.70 9.82 12.54
N TYR A 65 2.54 10.45 12.50
CA TYR A 65 1.28 9.71 12.45
C TYR A 65 1.17 8.89 11.17
N THR A 66 1.59 9.48 10.04
CA THR A 66 1.55 8.80 8.73
C THR A 66 2.44 7.56 8.74
N SER A 67 3.64 7.66 9.33
CA SER A 67 4.54 6.51 9.43
C SER A 67 3.90 5.36 10.21
N ALA A 68 3.28 5.68 11.35
CA ALA A 68 2.57 4.69 12.16
C ALA A 68 1.38 4.11 11.41
N LEU A 69 0.67 4.95 10.68
CA LEU A 69 -0.50 4.54 9.91
C LEU A 69 -0.13 3.56 8.79
N VAL A 70 0.94 3.85 8.07
CA VAL A 70 1.42 2.96 7.01
C VAL A 70 1.76 1.59 7.59
N LYS A 71 2.48 1.57 8.72
CA LYS A 71 2.83 0.31 9.38
C LYS A 71 1.59 -0.47 9.79
N LYS A 72 0.60 0.22 10.33
CA LYS A 72 -0.62 -0.41 10.80
C LYS A 72 -1.44 -0.99 9.64
N ILE A 73 -1.54 -0.25 8.54
CA ILE A 73 -2.39 -0.63 7.41
C ILE A 73 -1.70 -1.65 6.51
N THR A 74 -0.41 -1.50 6.24
CA THR A 74 0.31 -2.35 5.30
C THR A 74 1.14 -3.44 5.97
N ASP A 75 1.29 -3.36 7.30
CA ASP A 75 2.14 -4.24 8.08
C ASP A 75 3.63 -4.13 7.73
N GLU A 76 3.99 -3.08 7.00
CA GLU A 76 5.36 -2.78 6.61
C GLU A 76 5.69 -1.33 6.94
N THR A 77 6.98 -1.05 7.19
CA THR A 77 7.40 0.34 7.37
C THR A 77 7.23 1.08 6.05
N TYR A 78 7.14 2.42 6.13
CA TYR A 78 7.06 3.25 4.93
C TYR A 78 8.20 2.93 3.97
N LYS A 79 9.42 2.82 4.52
CA LYS A 79 10.62 2.58 3.69
C LYS A 79 10.52 1.25 2.95
N LYS A 80 10.11 0.20 3.62
CA LYS A 80 9.97 -1.11 2.99
C LYS A 80 8.84 -1.13 1.97
N PHE A 81 7.73 -0.49 2.29
CA PHE A 81 6.61 -0.43 1.38
C PHE A 81 6.98 0.32 0.10
N LEU A 82 7.68 1.44 0.23
CA LEU A 82 8.17 2.20 -0.91
C LEU A 82 9.13 1.37 -1.77
N GLN A 83 10.09 0.69 -1.13
CA GLN A 83 11.03 -0.15 -1.84
C GLN A 83 10.33 -1.25 -2.62
N LYS A 84 9.36 -1.90 -1.99
CA LYS A 84 8.57 -2.94 -2.63
C LYS A 84 7.84 -2.40 -3.85
N LYS A 85 7.20 -1.24 -3.72
CA LYS A 85 6.48 -0.61 -4.83
C LYS A 85 7.42 -0.28 -5.99
N ARG A 86 8.57 0.31 -5.67
CA ARG A 86 9.54 0.66 -6.71
C ARG A 86 10.04 -0.56 -7.46
N LEU A 87 10.30 -1.64 -6.76
CA LEU A 87 10.74 -2.87 -7.40
C LEU A 87 9.64 -3.50 -8.25
N GLU A 88 8.41 -3.49 -7.77
CA GLU A 88 7.28 -4.03 -8.54
C GLU A 88 7.08 -3.26 -9.85
N VAL A 89 7.14 -1.93 -9.78
CA VAL A 89 6.99 -1.12 -10.98
C VAL A 89 8.17 -1.35 -11.93
N SER A 90 9.39 -1.47 -11.39
CA SER A 90 10.55 -1.74 -12.23
C SER A 90 10.42 -3.07 -12.97
N ALA A 91 9.92 -4.11 -12.29
CA ALA A 91 9.70 -5.40 -12.91
C ALA A 91 8.68 -5.30 -14.06
N THR A 92 7.62 -4.55 -13.85
CA THR A 92 6.62 -4.31 -14.89
C THR A 92 7.23 -3.59 -16.08
N LEU A 93 8.04 -2.54 -15.82
CA LEU A 93 8.68 -1.79 -16.90
C LEU A 93 9.68 -2.64 -17.67
N LEU A 94 10.40 -3.54 -17.00
CA LEU A 94 11.32 -4.45 -17.67
C LEU A 94 10.61 -5.33 -18.70
N LEU A 95 9.41 -5.78 -18.35
CA LEU A 95 8.65 -6.69 -19.20
C LEU A 95 7.82 -5.98 -20.27
N GLN A 96 7.37 -4.77 -20.00
CA GLN A 96 6.42 -4.09 -20.88
C GLN A 96 7.02 -2.97 -21.71
N THR A 97 8.26 -2.58 -21.46
CA THR A 97 8.89 -1.49 -22.21
C THR A 97 10.28 -1.88 -22.68
N ASP A 98 10.83 -1.06 -23.57
CA ASP A 98 12.21 -1.20 -24.04
C ASP A 98 13.13 -0.19 -23.38
N LEU A 99 12.71 0.44 -22.30
CA LEU A 99 13.54 1.38 -21.55
C LEU A 99 14.82 0.68 -21.09
N SER A 100 15.92 1.39 -21.08
CA SER A 100 17.17 0.83 -20.55
C SER A 100 17.02 0.61 -19.04
N ILE A 101 17.88 -0.26 -18.50
CA ILE A 101 17.87 -0.51 -17.07
C ILE A 101 18.15 0.78 -16.31
N ASN A 102 19.08 1.59 -16.78
CA ASN A 102 19.40 2.87 -16.13
C ASN A 102 18.19 3.82 -16.16
N GLU A 103 17.46 3.85 -17.25
CA GLU A 103 16.26 4.67 -17.34
C GLU A 103 15.18 4.19 -16.35
N ILE A 104 15.01 2.88 -16.22
CA ILE A 104 14.06 2.31 -15.28
C ILE A 104 14.46 2.64 -13.84
N VAL A 105 15.74 2.48 -13.51
CA VAL A 105 16.26 2.78 -12.18
C VAL A 105 15.88 4.20 -11.78
N LYS A 106 16.12 5.15 -12.67
CA LYS A 106 15.84 6.55 -12.42
C LYS A 106 14.33 6.80 -12.33
N LYS A 107 13.57 6.18 -13.22
CA LYS A 107 12.12 6.39 -13.30
C LYS A 107 11.41 5.92 -12.04
N VAL A 108 11.89 4.84 -11.41
CA VAL A 108 11.28 4.36 -10.18
C VAL A 108 11.84 5.04 -8.92
N GLY A 109 12.83 5.91 -9.07
CA GLY A 109 13.26 6.76 -7.98
C GLY A 109 14.57 6.39 -7.31
N TYR A 110 15.38 5.52 -7.92
CA TYR A 110 16.69 5.20 -7.39
C TYR A 110 17.76 5.99 -8.13
N GLU A 111 18.78 6.42 -7.39
CA GLU A 111 19.92 7.10 -7.98
C GLU A 111 21.07 6.12 -8.24
N ASN A 112 21.19 5.10 -7.40
CA ASN A 112 22.29 4.16 -7.44
C ASN A 112 21.84 2.86 -8.10
N ALA A 113 22.30 2.64 -9.33
CA ALA A 113 21.93 1.44 -10.09
C ALA A 113 22.48 0.16 -9.46
N SER A 114 23.64 0.24 -8.82
CA SER A 114 24.22 -0.94 -8.16
C SER A 114 23.35 -1.39 -6.98
N PHE A 115 22.89 -0.43 -6.19
CA PHE A 115 21.99 -0.73 -5.09
C PHE A 115 20.67 -1.31 -5.60
N PHE A 116 20.14 -0.71 -6.66
CA PHE A 116 18.90 -1.21 -7.27
C PHE A 116 19.06 -2.66 -7.71
N ARG A 117 20.15 -2.98 -8.41
CA ARG A 117 20.38 -4.35 -8.87
C ARG A 117 20.44 -5.34 -7.72
N LYS A 118 21.09 -4.94 -6.63
CA LYS A 118 21.22 -5.77 -5.46
C LYS A 118 19.86 -6.12 -4.85
N ILE A 119 19.03 -5.09 -4.60
CA ILE A 119 17.73 -5.33 -3.99
C ILE A 119 16.76 -6.00 -4.95
N PHE A 120 16.88 -5.74 -6.24
CA PHE A 120 16.07 -6.42 -7.24
C PHE A 120 16.38 -7.91 -7.25
N GLU A 121 17.68 -8.26 -7.24
CA GLU A 121 18.09 -9.65 -7.24
C GLU A 121 17.66 -10.36 -5.96
N GLU A 122 17.72 -9.68 -4.82
CA GLU A 122 17.25 -10.25 -3.57
C GLU A 122 15.76 -10.58 -3.61
N LYS A 123 14.98 -9.73 -4.26
CA LYS A 123 13.53 -9.93 -4.33
C LYS A 123 13.12 -10.96 -5.39
N TYR A 124 13.71 -10.90 -6.56
CA TYR A 124 13.27 -11.68 -7.71
C TYR A 124 14.19 -12.89 -8.04
N GLY A 125 15.31 -13.00 -7.37
CA GLY A 125 16.21 -14.13 -7.56
C GLY A 125 17.01 -14.11 -8.85
N THR A 126 16.98 -13.00 -9.59
CA THR A 126 17.69 -12.86 -10.85
C THR A 126 17.98 -11.39 -11.11
N THR A 127 18.94 -11.12 -12.00
CA THR A 127 19.27 -9.74 -12.36
C THR A 127 18.15 -9.10 -13.18
N PRO A 128 18.07 -7.76 -13.19
CA PRO A 128 17.07 -7.09 -14.04
C PRO A 128 17.20 -7.48 -15.51
N LEU A 129 18.42 -7.61 -16.01
CA LEU A 129 18.63 -7.98 -17.40
C LEU A 129 18.08 -9.38 -17.69
N ASN A 130 18.36 -10.34 -16.81
CA ASN A 130 17.84 -11.70 -17.00
C ASN A 130 16.33 -11.75 -16.80
N TYR A 131 15.80 -10.95 -15.90
CA TYR A 131 14.36 -10.86 -15.72
C TYR A 131 13.67 -10.38 -16.99
N ARG A 132 14.27 -9.41 -17.68
CA ARG A 132 13.76 -8.88 -18.95
C ARG A 132 13.68 -9.97 -20.01
N LYS A 133 14.58 -10.93 -19.99
CA LYS A 133 14.56 -12.03 -20.97
C LYS A 133 13.34 -12.92 -20.86
N ARG A 134 12.57 -12.80 -19.79
CA ARG A 134 11.29 -13.52 -19.64
C ARG A 134 10.18 -12.86 -20.44
N LYS A 135 10.44 -11.70 -21.03
CA LYS A 135 9.43 -10.98 -21.82
C LYS A 135 8.91 -11.86 -22.93
N VAL A 136 7.58 -11.95 -23.03
CA VAL A 136 6.94 -12.71 -24.11
C VAL A 136 6.98 -11.87 -25.36
N LYS A 137 7.38 -12.49 -26.44
CA LYS A 137 7.50 -11.80 -27.72
C LYS A 137 6.22 -11.84 -28.52
#